data_2eee1d4328be44e4dc4e4c529feafccd
#
_entry.id   2eee1d4328be44e4dc4e4c529feafccd
#
_cell.length_a   1.000
_cell.length_b   1.000
_cell.length_c   1.000
_cell.angle_alpha   90.00
_cell.angle_beta   90.00
_cell.angle_gamma   90.00
#
_symmetry.space_group_name_H-M   'P 1'
#
loop_
_entity.id
_entity.type
_entity.pdbx_description
1 polymer ?
#
loop_
_entity_poly.entity_id
_entity_poly.type
_entity_poly.pdbx_seq_one_letter_code
_entity_poly.pdbx_strand_id
1 'polypeptide(L)'
;MASNHNYKADLAFLDDLRAAMTATLRDWCAINSGSTNLAGLKSMHGALADAFSGLGAEAETVPSRVHKVVTREGEVIEQQVGDMLRLVKRPQAPVRVLLSGHMDTVFAADHPFQGEKFLDDDTLNAPGAADMKGGILVMLNALMAIEQSSLADRIGYEVLINADEEIGSIGSAHMLTEAAKRAQFACAYEPALADGTLAGARKGSGNFAAVIRGKSAHAGREHHLGKNAIAAAAEFVAGVD
;
A
#
# COMPACT_ATOMS: atom_id res chain seq x y z
N MET A 1 29.09 24.12 -0.21
CA MET A 1 28.29 25.15 0.52
C MET A 1 26.83 24.81 0.27
N ALA A 2 26.07 24.43 1.30
CA ALA A 2 24.64 24.25 1.17
C ALA A 2 24.04 25.67 0.92
N SER A 3 23.44 25.89 -0.24
CA SER A 3 22.71 27.11 -0.50
C SER A 3 21.56 27.18 0.50
N ASN A 4 21.35 28.32 1.15
CA ASN A 4 20.17 28.61 1.97
C ASN A 4 18.94 28.67 1.03
N HIS A 5 18.47 27.51 0.56
CA HIS A 5 17.28 27.44 -0.26
C HIS A 5 16.05 27.75 0.60
N ASN A 6 15.17 28.63 0.13
CA ASN A 6 13.96 29.02 0.86
C ASN A 6 12.82 28.05 0.55
N TYR A 7 12.83 26.88 1.16
CA TYR A 7 11.78 25.88 0.98
C TYR A 7 10.36 26.37 1.32
N LYS A 8 10.24 27.40 2.19
CA LYS A 8 8.93 27.97 2.52
C LYS A 8 8.27 28.64 1.31
N ALA A 9 9.07 29.27 0.44
CA ALA A 9 8.53 29.89 -0.78
C ALA A 9 8.05 28.84 -1.77
N ASP A 10 8.75 27.69 -1.89
CA ASP A 10 8.38 26.59 -2.77
C ASP A 10 7.10 25.87 -2.29
N LEU A 11 6.80 25.94 -1.01
CA LEU A 11 5.64 25.25 -0.40
C LEU A 11 4.44 26.16 -0.18
N ALA A 12 4.58 27.49 -0.37
CA ALA A 12 3.52 28.47 -0.03
C ALA A 12 2.19 28.21 -0.77
N PHE A 13 2.24 27.69 -2.00
CA PHE A 13 1.04 27.39 -2.78
C PHE A 13 0.17 26.27 -2.16
N LEU A 14 0.75 25.43 -1.28
CA LEU A 14 0.01 24.32 -0.64
C LEU A 14 -1.06 24.85 0.33
N ASP A 15 -0.87 26.02 0.92
CA ASP A 15 -1.84 26.63 1.84
C ASP A 15 -3.18 26.91 1.12
N ASP A 16 -3.13 27.28 -0.17
CA ASP A 16 -4.31 27.53 -0.99
C ASP A 16 -4.99 26.25 -1.51
N LEU A 17 -4.32 25.10 -1.42
CA LEU A 17 -4.83 23.83 -1.95
C LEU A 17 -5.64 23.02 -0.94
N ARG A 18 -5.74 23.42 0.33
CA ARG A 18 -6.40 22.63 1.38
C ARG A 18 -7.80 22.16 0.98
N ALA A 19 -8.64 23.06 0.48
CA ALA A 19 -10.00 22.70 0.07
C ALA A 19 -10.02 21.71 -1.09
N ALA A 20 -9.16 21.90 -2.10
CA ALA A 20 -9.04 21.02 -3.25
C ALA A 20 -8.50 19.64 -2.83
N MET A 21 -7.48 19.60 -1.98
CA MET A 21 -6.95 18.35 -1.42
C MET A 21 -8.00 17.58 -0.63
N THR A 22 -8.78 18.27 0.21
CA THR A 22 -9.86 17.63 0.97
C THR A 22 -10.92 17.05 0.04
N ALA A 23 -11.32 17.79 -1.02
CA ALA A 23 -12.27 17.29 -2.00
C ALA A 23 -11.75 16.04 -2.72
N THR A 24 -10.51 16.08 -3.20
CA THR A 24 -9.86 14.92 -3.85
C THR A 24 -9.80 13.71 -2.92
N LEU A 25 -9.42 13.91 -1.65
CA LEU A 25 -9.37 12.81 -0.68
C LEU A 25 -10.76 12.16 -0.49
N ARG A 26 -11.81 12.99 -0.38
CA ARG A 26 -13.19 12.51 -0.25
C ARG A 26 -13.62 11.70 -1.47
N ASP A 27 -13.33 12.19 -2.67
CA ASP A 27 -13.64 11.48 -3.92
C ASP A 27 -12.91 10.12 -3.97
N TRP A 28 -11.65 10.06 -3.56
CA TRP A 28 -10.91 8.82 -3.49
C TRP A 28 -11.45 7.87 -2.40
N CYS A 29 -11.82 8.40 -1.24
CA CYS A 29 -12.42 7.59 -0.16
C CYS A 29 -13.79 7.01 -0.54
N ALA A 30 -14.53 7.66 -1.43
CA ALA A 30 -15.79 7.15 -1.95
C ALA A 30 -15.63 5.94 -2.88
N ILE A 31 -14.43 5.70 -3.41
CA ILE A 31 -14.11 4.49 -4.20
C ILE A 31 -13.72 3.38 -3.22
N ASN A 32 -14.57 2.34 -3.08
CA ASN A 32 -14.16 1.15 -2.34
C ASN A 32 -13.05 0.43 -3.09
N SER A 33 -11.86 0.39 -2.51
CA SER A 33 -10.67 -0.27 -3.05
C SER A 33 -10.16 -1.40 -2.13
N GLY A 34 -11.06 -2.16 -1.50
CA GLY A 34 -10.64 -3.34 -0.73
C GLY A 34 -9.76 -4.28 -1.55
N SER A 35 -8.72 -4.89 -0.96
CA SER A 35 -7.68 -5.67 -1.66
C SER A 35 -8.22 -6.77 -2.57
N THR A 36 -9.44 -7.27 -2.31
CA THR A 36 -10.12 -8.29 -3.13
C THR A 36 -11.16 -7.71 -4.10
N ASN A 37 -11.44 -6.42 -4.05
CA ASN A 37 -12.37 -5.73 -4.93
C ASN A 37 -11.66 -5.25 -6.21
N LEU A 38 -11.41 -6.16 -7.15
CA LEU A 38 -10.66 -5.84 -8.39
C LEU A 38 -11.30 -4.71 -9.21
N ALA A 39 -12.63 -4.59 -9.22
CA ALA A 39 -13.32 -3.51 -9.93
C ALA A 39 -13.07 -2.15 -9.26
N GLY A 40 -13.14 -2.11 -7.93
CA GLY A 40 -12.84 -0.91 -7.15
C GLY A 40 -11.38 -0.50 -7.24
N LEU A 41 -10.45 -1.47 -7.19
CA LEU A 41 -9.02 -1.23 -7.39
C LEU A 41 -8.74 -0.66 -8.79
N LYS A 42 -9.40 -1.17 -9.83
CA LYS A 42 -9.28 -0.61 -11.18
C LYS A 42 -9.79 0.84 -11.26
N SER A 43 -10.89 1.14 -10.57
CA SER A 43 -11.43 2.51 -10.52
C SER A 43 -10.47 3.44 -9.76
N MET A 44 -9.91 2.98 -8.63
CA MET A 44 -8.94 3.74 -7.85
C MET A 44 -7.64 3.98 -8.64
N HIS A 45 -7.14 2.95 -9.33
CA HIS A 45 -6.00 3.06 -10.23
C HIS A 45 -6.22 4.16 -11.28
N GLY A 46 -7.38 4.18 -11.94
CA GLY A 46 -7.73 5.21 -12.91
C GLY A 46 -7.73 6.61 -12.31
N ALA A 47 -8.38 6.79 -11.16
CA ALA A 47 -8.42 8.08 -10.45
C ALA A 47 -7.02 8.58 -10.06
N LEU A 48 -6.14 7.67 -9.64
CA LEU A 48 -4.75 8.00 -9.32
C LEU A 48 -3.96 8.34 -10.58
N ALA A 49 -4.08 7.56 -11.65
CA ALA A 49 -3.40 7.84 -12.92
C ALA A 49 -3.78 9.22 -13.47
N ASP A 50 -5.08 9.57 -13.41
CA ASP A 50 -5.57 10.89 -13.82
C ASP A 50 -4.98 12.00 -12.95
N ALA A 51 -4.99 11.84 -11.62
CA ALA A 51 -4.47 12.84 -10.71
C ALA A 51 -2.96 13.09 -10.88
N PHE A 52 -2.19 12.03 -11.10
CA PHE A 52 -0.74 12.13 -11.29
C PHE A 52 -0.33 12.56 -12.72
N SER A 53 -1.27 12.60 -13.69
CA SER A 53 -0.96 12.93 -15.09
C SER A 53 -0.33 14.31 -15.26
N GLY A 54 -0.72 15.29 -14.43
CA GLY A 54 -0.18 16.66 -14.44
C GLY A 54 1.31 16.76 -14.13
N LEU A 55 1.93 15.73 -13.58
CA LEU A 55 3.37 15.70 -13.30
C LEU A 55 4.21 15.53 -14.57
N GLY A 56 3.63 15.09 -15.70
CA GLY A 56 4.37 14.81 -16.93
C GLY A 56 5.40 13.69 -16.76
N ALA A 57 5.14 12.74 -15.86
CA ALA A 57 5.92 11.52 -15.70
C ALA A 57 5.43 10.45 -16.68
N GLU A 58 6.31 9.52 -17.06
CA GLU A 58 5.91 8.33 -17.82
C GLU A 58 5.12 7.40 -16.88
N ALA A 59 3.85 7.17 -17.23
CA ALA A 59 2.93 6.35 -16.43
C ALA A 59 2.73 4.97 -17.06
N GLU A 60 2.75 3.94 -16.23
CA GLU A 60 2.60 2.54 -16.64
C GLU A 60 1.67 1.81 -15.66
N THR A 61 0.77 0.99 -16.20
CA THR A 61 0.03 -0.01 -15.43
C THR A 61 0.84 -1.30 -15.42
N VAL A 62 1.29 -1.72 -14.24
CA VAL A 62 2.10 -2.92 -14.07
C VAL A 62 1.26 -4.03 -13.46
N PRO A 63 1.08 -5.16 -14.17
CA PRO A 63 0.35 -6.30 -13.61
C PRO A 63 1.04 -6.86 -12.37
N SER A 64 0.28 -7.02 -11.29
CA SER A 64 0.74 -7.73 -10.10
C SER A 64 0.77 -9.24 -10.36
N ARG A 65 1.65 -9.95 -9.66
CA ARG A 65 1.68 -11.42 -9.71
C ARG A 65 0.53 -11.98 -8.90
N VAL A 66 -0.05 -13.06 -9.43
CA VAL A 66 -1.00 -13.88 -8.68
C VAL A 66 -0.30 -14.47 -7.46
N HIS A 67 -0.95 -14.49 -6.33
CA HIS A 67 -0.40 -15.13 -5.14
C HIS A 67 -1.25 -16.33 -4.68
N LYS A 68 -0.62 -17.24 -3.93
CA LYS A 68 -1.29 -18.41 -3.38
C LYS A 68 -1.73 -18.11 -1.96
N VAL A 69 -3.00 -18.36 -1.68
CA VAL A 69 -3.58 -18.23 -0.35
C VAL A 69 -4.13 -19.58 0.12
N VAL A 70 -4.12 -19.79 1.42
CA VAL A 70 -4.73 -20.97 2.04
C VAL A 70 -6.14 -20.60 2.49
N THR A 71 -7.15 -21.31 2.01
CA THR A 71 -8.55 -21.11 2.43
C THR A 71 -8.78 -21.67 3.83
N ARG A 72 -9.94 -21.36 4.41
CA ARG A 72 -10.36 -21.92 5.70
C ARG A 72 -10.50 -23.44 5.69
N GLU A 73 -10.75 -24.02 4.52
CA GLU A 73 -10.85 -25.46 4.28
C GLU A 73 -9.48 -26.12 4.10
N GLY A 74 -8.41 -25.32 4.11
CA GLY A 74 -7.04 -25.78 3.93
C GLY A 74 -6.69 -26.08 2.48
N GLU A 75 -7.42 -25.52 1.52
CA GLU A 75 -7.10 -25.59 0.11
C GLU A 75 -6.17 -24.44 -0.28
N VAL A 76 -5.24 -24.70 -1.19
CA VAL A 76 -4.37 -23.67 -1.77
C VAL A 76 -5.00 -23.19 -3.06
N ILE A 77 -5.38 -21.93 -3.11
CA ILE A 77 -5.96 -21.31 -4.31
C ILE A 77 -5.09 -20.16 -4.80
N GLU A 78 -5.23 -19.82 -6.06
CA GLU A 78 -4.62 -18.63 -6.64
C GLU A 78 -5.58 -17.45 -6.48
N GLN A 79 -5.06 -16.36 -5.90
CA GLN A 79 -5.79 -15.11 -5.71
C GLN A 79 -5.23 -14.04 -6.64
N GLN A 80 -6.10 -13.47 -7.44
CA GLN A 80 -5.79 -12.28 -8.24
C GLN A 80 -5.75 -11.05 -7.33
N VAL A 81 -4.87 -10.12 -7.65
CA VAL A 81 -4.76 -8.81 -7.01
C VAL A 81 -4.79 -7.72 -8.08
N GLY A 82 -5.05 -6.48 -7.66
CA GLY A 82 -5.09 -5.36 -8.59
C GLY A 82 -3.72 -5.02 -9.19
N ASP A 83 -3.74 -4.34 -10.32
CA ASP A 83 -2.53 -3.86 -10.97
C ASP A 83 -1.93 -2.67 -10.21
N MET A 84 -0.62 -2.50 -10.34
CA MET A 84 0.12 -1.37 -9.76
C MET A 84 0.10 -0.18 -10.71
N LEU A 85 0.09 1.03 -10.15
CA LEU A 85 0.44 2.25 -10.87
C LEU A 85 1.92 2.56 -10.65
N ARG A 86 2.66 2.68 -11.77
CA ARG A 86 4.06 3.08 -11.78
C ARG A 86 4.21 4.37 -12.55
N LEU A 87 4.97 5.33 -11.99
CA LEU A 87 5.35 6.54 -12.69
C LEU A 87 6.86 6.73 -12.58
N VAL A 88 7.48 7.15 -13.68
CA VAL A 88 8.92 7.42 -13.73
C VAL A 88 9.17 8.80 -14.31
N LYS A 89 9.99 9.57 -13.63
CA LYS A 89 10.44 10.87 -14.15
C LYS A 89 11.92 11.06 -13.88
N ARG A 90 12.65 11.53 -14.90
CA ARG A 90 14.08 11.82 -14.84
C ARG A 90 14.93 10.68 -14.23
N PRO A 91 14.87 9.44 -14.76
CA PRO A 91 15.56 8.29 -14.18
C PRO A 91 17.09 8.43 -14.14
N GLN A 92 17.65 9.39 -14.87
CA GLN A 92 19.09 9.69 -14.91
C GLN A 92 19.50 10.88 -14.05
N ALA A 93 18.57 11.47 -13.30
CA ALA A 93 18.89 12.59 -12.41
C ALA A 93 19.91 12.18 -11.32
N PRO A 94 20.72 13.13 -10.84
CA PRO A 94 21.75 12.85 -9.83
C PRO A 94 21.17 12.35 -8.49
N VAL A 95 19.96 12.74 -8.15
CA VAL A 95 19.24 12.23 -6.96
C VAL A 95 18.02 11.44 -7.46
N ARG A 96 17.91 10.18 -7.06
CA ARG A 96 16.77 9.31 -7.40
C ARG A 96 16.04 8.86 -6.14
N VAL A 97 14.75 9.09 -6.13
CA VAL A 97 13.87 8.79 -4.99
C VAL A 97 12.80 7.79 -5.42
N LEU A 98 12.60 6.76 -4.60
CA LEU A 98 11.43 5.90 -4.69
C LEU A 98 10.36 6.44 -3.73
N LEU A 99 9.16 6.65 -4.24
CA LEU A 99 7.99 6.97 -3.43
C LEU A 99 7.02 5.80 -3.53
N SER A 100 6.66 5.20 -2.42
CA SER A 100 5.76 4.06 -2.40
C SER A 100 4.51 4.33 -1.58
N GLY A 101 3.42 3.72 -2.00
CA GLY A 101 2.14 3.70 -1.32
C GLY A 101 1.27 2.58 -1.85
N HIS A 102 0.10 2.40 -1.25
CA HIS A 102 -0.88 1.42 -1.71
C HIS A 102 -2.26 2.03 -1.88
N MET A 103 -2.99 1.54 -2.87
CA MET A 103 -4.35 2.01 -3.17
C MET A 103 -5.43 1.12 -2.55
N ASP A 104 -5.07 -0.06 -2.09
CA ASP A 104 -5.98 -0.97 -1.45
C ASP A 104 -6.30 -0.57 0.00
N THR A 105 -7.34 -1.16 0.55
CA THR A 105 -7.77 -0.98 1.93
C THR A 105 -8.25 -2.31 2.50
N VAL A 106 -8.28 -2.43 3.83
CA VAL A 106 -8.84 -3.60 4.54
C VAL A 106 -10.36 -3.74 4.39
N PHE A 107 -11.07 -2.74 3.81
CA PHE A 107 -12.53 -2.72 3.76
C PHE A 107 -13.06 -3.40 2.50
N ALA A 108 -13.56 -4.63 2.64
CA ALA A 108 -14.22 -5.35 1.55
C ALA A 108 -15.43 -4.57 1.00
N ALA A 109 -15.88 -4.92 -0.22
CA ALA A 109 -16.96 -4.20 -0.90
C ALA A 109 -18.30 -4.23 -0.14
N ASP A 110 -18.53 -5.24 0.68
CA ASP A 110 -19.71 -5.42 1.54
C ASP A 110 -19.50 -4.96 2.99
N HIS A 111 -18.33 -4.39 3.30
CA HIS A 111 -18.04 -3.89 4.65
C HIS A 111 -18.96 -2.70 4.98
N PRO A 112 -19.50 -2.59 6.21
CA PRO A 112 -20.46 -1.53 6.57
C PRO A 112 -19.84 -0.12 6.59
N PHE A 113 -18.52 -0.01 6.74
CA PHE A 113 -17.81 1.27 6.72
C PHE A 113 -17.47 1.65 5.27
N GLN A 114 -18.42 2.33 4.60
CA GLN A 114 -18.30 2.77 3.20
C GLN A 114 -18.45 4.29 3.04
N GLY A 115 -18.90 4.97 4.07
CA GLY A 115 -19.18 6.41 4.02
C GLY A 115 -18.14 7.23 4.75
N GLU A 116 -18.21 8.52 4.54
CA GLU A 116 -17.38 9.50 5.23
C GLU A 116 -18.14 10.22 6.34
N LYS A 117 -17.41 10.74 7.32
CA LYS A 117 -17.94 11.60 8.38
C LYS A 117 -16.86 12.56 8.85
N PHE A 118 -17.16 13.85 8.87
CA PHE A 118 -16.37 14.81 9.64
C PHE A 118 -16.67 14.65 11.13
N LEU A 119 -15.63 14.44 11.92
CA LEU A 119 -15.72 14.36 13.39
C LEU A 119 -15.64 15.77 14.00
N ASP A 120 -14.88 16.63 13.36
CA ASP A 120 -14.72 18.06 13.62
C ASP A 120 -14.26 18.76 12.34
N ASP A 121 -13.92 20.05 12.40
CA ASP A 121 -13.54 20.87 11.25
C ASP A 121 -12.23 20.38 10.57
N ASP A 122 -11.40 19.62 11.29
CA ASP A 122 -10.07 19.19 10.85
C ASP A 122 -9.93 17.66 10.72
N THR A 123 -10.95 16.89 11.11
CA THR A 123 -10.86 15.43 11.18
C THR A 123 -11.90 14.75 10.30
N LEU A 124 -11.44 14.17 9.19
CA LEU A 124 -12.23 13.32 8.30
C LEU A 124 -12.06 11.84 8.66
N ASN A 125 -13.15 11.17 8.99
CA ASN A 125 -13.21 9.71 9.12
C ASN A 125 -13.84 9.11 7.87
N ALA A 126 -13.05 8.38 7.07
CA ALA A 126 -13.49 7.76 5.84
C ALA A 126 -12.61 6.54 5.49
N PRO A 127 -13.10 5.55 4.72
CA PRO A 127 -12.33 4.37 4.35
C PRO A 127 -11.05 4.73 3.60
N GLY A 128 -9.90 4.32 4.13
CA GLY A 128 -8.59 4.59 3.53
C GLY A 128 -8.12 6.05 3.63
N ALA A 129 -8.81 6.92 4.37
CA ALA A 129 -8.41 8.33 4.49
C ALA A 129 -7.00 8.49 5.10
N ALA A 130 -6.70 7.77 6.17
CA ALA A 130 -5.38 7.75 6.78
C ALA A 130 -4.48 6.68 6.16
N ASP A 131 -5.03 5.50 5.87
CA ASP A 131 -4.31 4.33 5.36
C ASP A 131 -4.90 3.91 4.01
N MET A 132 -4.26 4.29 2.83
CA MET A 132 -3.29 5.40 2.88
C MET A 132 -3.55 6.43 1.76
N LYS A 133 -4.82 6.63 1.34
CA LYS A 133 -5.19 7.59 0.27
C LYS A 133 -4.75 9.02 0.59
N GLY A 134 -4.80 9.41 1.88
CA GLY A 134 -4.27 10.68 2.35
C GLY A 134 -2.76 10.79 2.14
N GLY A 135 -2.02 9.72 2.42
CA GLY A 135 -0.59 9.65 2.16
C GLY A 135 -0.26 9.78 0.66
N ILE A 136 -1.05 9.12 -0.22
CA ILE A 136 -0.90 9.27 -1.68
C ILE A 136 -1.15 10.72 -2.11
N LEU A 137 -2.14 11.38 -1.52
CA LEU A 137 -2.42 12.79 -1.80
C LEU A 137 -1.28 13.71 -1.36
N VAL A 138 -0.69 13.45 -0.19
CA VAL A 138 0.53 14.15 0.27
C VAL A 138 1.68 13.91 -0.71
N MET A 139 1.88 12.67 -1.16
CA MET A 139 2.89 12.32 -2.17
C MET A 139 2.72 13.14 -3.45
N LEU A 140 1.50 13.21 -4.00
CA LEU A 140 1.19 13.98 -5.20
C LEU A 140 1.58 15.44 -5.05
N ASN A 141 1.14 16.07 -3.95
CA ASN A 141 1.41 17.50 -3.71
C ASN A 141 2.89 17.77 -3.43
N ALA A 142 3.60 16.86 -2.77
CA ALA A 142 5.05 16.94 -2.60
C ALA A 142 5.78 16.89 -3.95
N LEU A 143 5.34 16.03 -4.86
CA LEU A 143 5.90 15.97 -6.21
C LEU A 143 5.58 17.24 -7.02
N MET A 144 4.37 17.79 -6.90
CA MET A 144 4.03 19.09 -7.51
C MET A 144 4.95 20.22 -7.01
N ALA A 145 5.25 20.24 -5.72
CA ALA A 145 6.20 21.20 -5.15
C ALA A 145 7.61 21.03 -5.71
N ILE A 146 8.08 19.77 -5.85
CA ILE A 146 9.38 19.47 -6.49
C ILE A 146 9.40 19.98 -7.92
N GLU A 147 8.35 19.70 -8.71
CA GLU A 147 8.28 20.09 -10.13
C GLU A 147 8.27 21.62 -10.33
N GLN A 148 7.76 22.37 -9.38
CA GLN A 148 7.74 23.84 -9.42
C GLN A 148 9.02 24.48 -8.84
N SER A 149 9.86 23.67 -8.18
CA SER A 149 11.07 24.18 -7.52
C SER A 149 12.28 24.26 -8.47
N SER A 150 13.27 25.05 -8.09
CA SER A 150 14.57 25.08 -8.78
C SER A 150 15.37 23.78 -8.67
N LEU A 151 14.91 22.81 -7.90
CA LEU A 151 15.52 21.50 -7.72
C LEU A 151 14.99 20.44 -8.69
N ALA A 152 13.95 20.75 -9.45
CA ALA A 152 13.24 19.78 -10.31
C ALA A 152 14.19 18.96 -11.18
N ASP A 153 15.12 19.60 -11.89
CA ASP A 153 16.05 18.91 -12.81
C ASP A 153 17.08 18.02 -12.11
N ARG A 154 17.25 18.19 -10.80
CA ARG A 154 18.22 17.41 -10.00
C ARG A 154 17.60 16.17 -9.37
N ILE A 155 16.27 16.09 -9.33
CA ILE A 155 15.53 15.03 -8.67
C ILE A 155 14.78 14.20 -9.71
N GLY A 156 15.14 12.95 -9.81
CA GLY A 156 14.36 11.93 -10.50
C GLY A 156 13.57 11.10 -9.50
N TYR A 157 12.43 10.61 -9.92
CA TYR A 157 11.63 9.77 -9.04
C TYR A 157 10.97 8.61 -9.76
N GLU A 158 10.76 7.56 -9.00
CA GLU A 158 9.90 6.45 -9.34
C GLU A 158 8.80 6.36 -8.27
N VAL A 159 7.55 6.44 -8.71
CA VAL A 159 6.38 6.21 -7.84
C VAL A 159 5.88 4.82 -8.09
N LEU A 160 5.62 4.06 -7.04
CA LEU A 160 4.95 2.77 -7.09
C LEU A 160 3.77 2.79 -6.12
N ILE A 161 2.57 2.64 -6.66
CA ILE A 161 1.34 2.49 -5.85
C ILE A 161 0.79 1.11 -6.13
N ASN A 162 0.92 0.21 -5.17
CA ASN A 162 0.46 -1.17 -5.29
C ASN A 162 -1.01 -1.33 -4.83
N ALA A 163 -1.56 -2.51 -5.00
CA ALA A 163 -2.96 -2.82 -4.77
C ALA A 163 -3.15 -4.07 -3.89
N ASP A 164 -2.12 -4.45 -3.14
CA ASP A 164 -2.07 -5.68 -2.33
C ASP A 164 -1.26 -5.53 -1.04
N GLU A 165 -1.08 -4.29 -0.54
CA GLU A 165 -0.29 -4.05 0.68
C GLU A 165 -0.97 -4.67 1.89
N GLU A 166 -2.26 -4.46 2.04
CA GLU A 166 -3.09 -4.90 3.18
C GLU A 166 -3.18 -6.45 3.30
N ILE A 167 -2.75 -7.15 2.26
CA ILE A 167 -2.66 -8.63 2.25
C ILE A 167 -1.22 -9.12 2.10
N GLY A 168 -0.22 -8.23 2.30
CA GLY A 168 1.19 -8.56 2.43
C GLY A 168 2.05 -8.33 1.20
N SER A 169 1.60 -7.56 0.21
CA SER A 169 2.37 -7.16 -0.99
C SER A 169 2.97 -8.32 -1.80
N ILE A 170 2.40 -9.52 -1.72
CA ILE A 170 3.00 -10.73 -2.32
C ILE A 170 3.08 -10.62 -3.85
N GLY A 171 2.05 -10.03 -4.47
CA GLY A 171 2.00 -9.82 -5.91
C GLY A 171 2.92 -8.70 -6.39
N SER A 172 3.12 -7.67 -5.58
CA SER A 172 3.85 -6.44 -5.92
C SER A 172 5.30 -6.39 -5.42
N ALA A 173 5.68 -7.16 -4.40
CA ALA A 173 6.97 -7.10 -3.71
C ALA A 173 8.19 -7.14 -4.66
N HIS A 174 8.09 -7.88 -5.77
CA HIS A 174 9.20 -7.98 -6.72
C HIS A 174 9.49 -6.62 -7.40
N MET A 175 8.46 -5.85 -7.74
CA MET A 175 8.61 -4.53 -8.35
C MET A 175 9.16 -3.51 -7.35
N LEU A 176 8.65 -3.52 -6.11
CA LEU A 176 9.15 -2.69 -5.03
C LEU A 176 10.63 -2.97 -4.76
N THR A 177 11.02 -4.25 -4.73
CA THR A 177 12.41 -4.67 -4.55
C THR A 177 13.33 -4.15 -5.67
N GLU A 178 12.89 -4.27 -6.93
CA GLU A 178 13.69 -3.80 -8.07
C GLU A 178 13.77 -2.26 -8.11
N ALA A 179 12.70 -1.54 -7.78
CA ALA A 179 12.70 -0.09 -7.71
C ALA A 179 13.62 0.42 -6.58
N ALA A 180 13.60 -0.23 -5.42
CA ALA A 180 14.47 0.13 -4.29
C ALA A 180 15.97 0.06 -4.64
N LYS A 181 16.38 -0.87 -5.52
CA LYS A 181 17.78 -0.97 -5.98
C LYS A 181 18.22 0.21 -6.84
N ARG A 182 17.27 0.92 -7.47
CA ARG A 182 17.55 2.06 -8.36
C ARG A 182 17.56 3.40 -7.63
N ALA A 183 16.98 3.46 -6.42
CA ALA A 183 16.83 4.68 -5.64
C ALA A 183 17.96 4.85 -4.61
N GLN A 184 18.31 6.10 -4.28
CA GLN A 184 19.17 6.44 -3.14
C GLN A 184 18.36 6.63 -1.85
N PHE A 185 17.10 7.02 -1.98
CA PHE A 185 16.17 7.21 -0.88
C PHE A 185 14.85 6.56 -1.23
N ALA A 186 14.14 6.07 -0.21
CA ALA A 186 12.76 5.61 -0.34
C ALA A 186 11.90 6.29 0.72
N CYS A 187 10.71 6.75 0.31
CA CYS A 187 9.69 7.30 1.17
C CYS A 187 8.43 6.45 1.01
N ALA A 188 8.01 5.79 2.09
CA ALA A 188 6.70 5.16 2.17
C ALA A 188 5.73 6.17 2.81
N TYR A 189 4.58 6.38 2.17
CA TYR A 189 3.63 7.41 2.58
C TYR A 189 2.53 6.85 3.50
N GLU A 190 2.91 5.85 4.32
CA GLU A 190 2.09 5.28 5.39
C GLU A 190 1.73 6.34 6.45
N PRO A 191 0.68 6.08 7.26
CA PRO A 191 0.30 6.99 8.34
C PRO A 191 1.46 7.29 9.29
N ALA A 192 1.70 8.59 9.55
CA ALA A 192 2.59 9.02 10.61
C ALA A 192 1.97 8.71 11.99
N LEU A 193 2.78 8.77 13.05
CA LEU A 193 2.25 8.72 14.41
C LEU A 193 1.34 9.92 14.69
N ALA A 194 0.48 9.83 15.71
CA ALA A 194 -0.51 10.85 16.01
C ALA A 194 0.09 12.25 16.30
N ASP A 195 1.34 12.29 16.72
CA ASP A 195 2.11 13.53 16.93
C ASP A 195 2.88 14.02 15.68
N GLY A 196 2.68 13.35 14.53
CA GLY A 196 3.38 13.64 13.28
C GLY A 196 4.78 13.05 13.16
N THR A 197 5.24 12.27 14.16
CA THR A 197 6.55 11.61 14.10
C THR A 197 6.59 10.56 12.98
N LEU A 198 7.63 10.61 12.16
CA LEU A 198 7.87 9.63 11.10
C LEU A 198 8.59 8.39 11.65
N ALA A 199 8.18 7.21 11.19
CA ALA A 199 8.84 5.96 11.56
C ALA A 199 10.15 5.79 10.78
N GLY A 200 11.29 5.86 11.48
CA GLY A 200 12.63 5.63 10.90
C GLY A 200 13.08 4.17 10.96
N ALA A 201 12.46 3.36 11.81
CA ALA A 201 12.72 1.92 11.94
C ALA A 201 11.47 1.19 12.46
N ARG A 202 11.24 -0.02 11.98
CA ARG A 202 10.12 -0.86 12.38
C ARG A 202 10.56 -2.31 12.56
N LYS A 203 9.83 -3.06 13.38
CA LYS A 203 9.97 -4.51 13.48
C LYS A 203 9.35 -5.16 12.24
N GLY A 204 9.89 -6.31 11.83
CA GLY A 204 9.26 -7.16 10.84
C GLY A 204 8.08 -7.92 11.46
N SER A 205 7.07 -8.21 10.62
CA SER A 205 5.99 -9.15 10.94
C SER A 205 5.86 -10.15 9.78
N GLY A 206 5.29 -11.31 10.06
CA GLY A 206 5.05 -12.32 9.05
C GLY A 206 3.75 -13.07 9.35
N ASN A 207 2.95 -13.29 8.31
CA ASN A 207 1.74 -14.10 8.38
C ASN A 207 2.03 -15.48 7.80
N PHE A 208 1.71 -16.53 8.54
CA PHE A 208 1.94 -17.92 8.12
C PHE A 208 0.65 -18.71 8.21
N ALA A 209 0.43 -19.60 7.26
CA ALA A 209 -0.64 -20.57 7.29
C ALA A 209 -0.06 -21.98 7.32
N ALA A 210 -0.53 -22.81 8.25
CA ALA A 210 -0.17 -24.22 8.34
C ALA A 210 -1.40 -25.09 8.15
N VAL A 211 -1.35 -26.03 7.21
CA VAL A 211 -2.42 -27.00 6.96
C VAL A 211 -1.97 -28.35 7.46
N ILE A 212 -2.62 -28.85 8.53
CA ILE A 212 -2.31 -30.14 9.13
C ILE A 212 -3.42 -31.14 8.76
N ARG A 213 -3.03 -32.20 8.02
CA ARG A 213 -3.95 -33.26 7.60
C ARG A 213 -3.70 -34.51 8.41
N GLY A 214 -4.75 -34.99 9.07
CA GLY A 214 -4.72 -36.24 9.84
C GLY A 214 -5.24 -37.45 9.07
N LYS A 215 -5.27 -38.60 9.75
CA LYS A 215 -5.88 -39.82 9.27
C LYS A 215 -6.77 -40.41 10.37
N SER A 216 -8.04 -40.63 10.05
CA SER A 216 -8.98 -41.26 10.96
C SER A 216 -8.63 -42.76 11.18
N ALA A 217 -8.79 -43.23 12.40
CA ALA A 217 -8.70 -44.66 12.74
C ALA A 217 -9.61 -44.95 13.94
N HIS A 218 -9.96 -46.24 14.12
CA HIS A 218 -10.76 -46.63 15.27
C HIS A 218 -9.92 -46.57 16.55
N ALA A 219 -10.33 -45.76 17.50
CA ALA A 219 -9.56 -45.46 18.70
C ALA A 219 -9.15 -46.66 19.53
N GLY A 220 -9.99 -47.70 19.64
CA GLY A 220 -9.72 -48.89 20.46
C GLY A 220 -9.06 -50.05 19.72
N ARG A 221 -9.10 -50.10 18.39
CA ARG A 221 -8.60 -51.25 17.62
C ARG A 221 -7.43 -50.91 16.71
N GLU A 222 -7.44 -49.72 16.15
CA GLU A 222 -6.53 -49.34 15.08
C GLU A 222 -5.87 -47.97 15.35
N HIS A 223 -5.75 -47.59 16.61
CA HIS A 223 -5.17 -46.32 17.03
C HIS A 223 -3.82 -46.04 16.35
N HIS A 224 -2.98 -47.08 16.20
CA HIS A 224 -1.65 -46.99 15.59
C HIS A 224 -1.69 -46.64 14.08
N LEU A 225 -2.84 -46.79 13.41
CA LEU A 225 -3.02 -46.46 11.99
C LEU A 225 -3.50 -45.01 11.82
N GLY A 226 -3.95 -44.35 12.89
CA GLY A 226 -4.40 -42.98 12.88
C GLY A 226 -3.25 -41.97 12.92
N LYS A 227 -3.56 -40.72 12.48
CA LYS A 227 -2.70 -39.58 12.66
C LYS A 227 -3.53 -38.44 13.22
N ASN A 228 -3.22 -38.00 14.42
CA ASN A 228 -3.97 -36.95 15.12
C ASN A 228 -3.49 -35.58 14.63
N ALA A 229 -4.29 -34.90 13.79
CA ALA A 229 -3.98 -33.58 13.26
C ALA A 229 -4.00 -32.50 14.36
N ILE A 230 -4.83 -32.67 15.39
CA ILE A 230 -4.91 -31.70 16.49
C ILE A 230 -3.64 -31.73 17.35
N ALA A 231 -3.14 -32.94 17.66
CA ALA A 231 -1.88 -33.06 18.39
C ALA A 231 -0.71 -32.50 17.62
N ALA A 232 -0.62 -32.79 16.32
CA ALA A 232 0.42 -32.20 15.46
C ALA A 232 0.31 -30.68 15.34
N ALA A 233 -0.91 -30.12 15.30
CA ALA A 233 -1.11 -28.67 15.31
C ALA A 233 -0.65 -28.05 16.64
N ALA A 234 -0.94 -28.69 17.77
CA ALA A 234 -0.48 -28.21 19.07
C ALA A 234 1.05 -28.20 19.20
N GLU A 235 1.71 -29.26 18.74
CA GLU A 235 3.18 -29.34 18.67
C GLU A 235 3.76 -28.25 17.78
N PHE A 236 3.16 -28.00 16.60
CA PHE A 236 3.58 -26.93 15.68
C PHE A 236 3.49 -25.56 16.36
N VAL A 237 2.35 -25.23 17.00
CA VAL A 237 2.15 -23.96 17.69
C VAL A 237 3.17 -23.79 18.81
N ALA A 238 3.36 -24.80 19.64
CA ALA A 238 4.33 -24.77 20.74
C ALA A 238 5.79 -24.66 20.27
N GLY A 239 6.07 -24.99 19.02
CA GLY A 239 7.41 -24.90 18.44
C GLY A 239 7.72 -23.57 17.75
N VAL A 240 6.72 -22.70 17.54
CA VAL A 240 6.89 -21.37 16.94
C VAL A 240 6.72 -20.23 17.96
N ASP A 241 6.29 -20.51 19.19
CA ASP A 241 6.19 -19.59 20.31
C ASP A 241 7.53 -19.63 21.07
#